data_2ecf659d04505b525552076fc5aac375
#
_entry.id   2ecf659d04505b525552076fc5aac375
#
_cell.length_a   1.000
_cell.length_b   1.000
_cell.length_c   1.000
_cell.angle_alpha   90.00
_cell.angle_beta   90.00
_cell.angle_gamma   90.00
#
_symmetry.space_group_name_H-M   'P 1'
#
loop_
_entity.id
_entity.type
_entity.pdbx_description
1 polymer ?
#
loop_
_entity_poly.entity_id
_entity_poly.type
_entity_poly.pdbx_seq_one_letter_code
_entity_poly.pdbx_strand_id
1 'polypeptide(L)'
;CIRDRSGCGIATFSVGVSQASYWFPKSKQGVALGIYGGVGNLAPGIFALLIPNLALPLLGLPGSYLAWLIFLIVGTVIYIKIGQNAWYFQLVDKGINKDEAKEIASKEYGQELFPKGKASETLLISAKSWKTWALVFIYFTTFGGFLALTGWFPNYWMTYFGLNMKVAGLLTALYSILTSLTRIYGGKVADKNGGEITTIVSLGIALIGAICMTFASTMTLAIIGIILLAIGMGVANAAVFKIVPNAVPEAMGGASGWIGGLGALGGFLIPPVMASFLNRSGFAGYSQGFSVF
;
A
#
# COMPACT_ATOMS: atom_id res chain seq x y z
N CYS A 1 2.28 -22.40 8.75
CA CYS A 1 1.17 -22.82 7.88
C CYS A 1 0.01 -21.83 7.80
N ILE A 2 -0.60 -21.38 8.91
CA ILE A 2 -1.69 -20.36 8.84
C ILE A 2 -1.13 -19.00 8.43
N ARG A 3 0.03 -18.60 8.98
CA ARG A 3 0.71 -17.34 8.63
C ARG A 3 1.13 -17.28 7.17
N ASP A 4 1.59 -18.39 6.59
CA ASP A 4 2.01 -18.46 5.19
C ASP A 4 0.83 -18.26 4.23
N ARG A 5 -0.34 -18.84 4.57
CA ARG A 5 -1.56 -18.69 3.78
C ARG A 5 -2.15 -17.27 3.85
N SER A 6 -2.06 -16.60 5.00
CA SER A 6 -2.49 -15.20 5.11
C SER A 6 -1.63 -14.23 4.28
N GLY A 7 -0.36 -14.57 4.03
CA GLY A 7 0.51 -13.83 3.12
C GLY A 7 0.01 -13.80 1.66
N CYS A 8 -0.72 -14.82 1.21
CA CYS A 8 -1.31 -14.85 -0.12
C CYS A 8 -2.30 -13.68 -0.35
N GLY A 9 -3.00 -13.24 0.70
CA GLY A 9 -3.90 -12.08 0.61
C GLY A 9 -3.18 -10.78 0.24
N ILE A 10 -1.97 -10.57 0.75
CA ILE A 10 -1.15 -9.40 0.42
C ILE A 10 -0.63 -9.49 -1.02
N ALA A 11 -0.28 -10.69 -1.50
CA ALA A 11 0.20 -10.92 -2.86
C ALA A 11 -0.83 -10.53 -3.94
N THR A 12 -2.13 -10.60 -3.64
CA THR A 12 -3.20 -10.18 -4.57
C THR A 12 -3.14 -8.70 -4.90
N PHE A 13 -2.52 -7.87 -4.06
CA PHE A 13 -2.37 -6.44 -4.30
C PHE A 13 -1.63 -6.16 -5.63
N SER A 14 -0.51 -6.82 -5.88
CA SER A 14 0.27 -6.63 -7.11
C SER A 14 -0.48 -7.06 -8.36
N VAL A 15 -1.27 -8.14 -8.28
CA VAL A 15 -2.14 -8.60 -9.36
C VAL A 15 -3.22 -7.57 -9.66
N GLY A 16 -3.88 -7.07 -8.63
CA GLY A 16 -4.92 -6.06 -8.76
C GLY A 16 -4.42 -4.71 -9.27
N VAL A 17 -3.19 -4.30 -8.89
CA VAL A 17 -2.53 -3.11 -9.46
C VAL A 17 -2.39 -3.25 -10.97
N SER A 18 -1.89 -4.40 -11.44
CA SER A 18 -1.72 -4.65 -12.87
C SER A 18 -3.08 -4.67 -13.59
N GLN A 19 -4.08 -5.35 -13.03
CA GLN A 19 -5.43 -5.43 -13.57
C GLN A 19 -6.09 -4.04 -13.65
N ALA A 20 -6.03 -3.26 -12.57
CA ALA A 20 -6.57 -1.91 -12.53
C ALA A 20 -5.88 -0.98 -13.56
N SER A 21 -4.57 -1.14 -13.75
CA SER A 21 -3.81 -0.34 -14.72
C SER A 21 -4.29 -0.51 -16.16
N TYR A 22 -4.78 -1.68 -16.54
CA TYR A 22 -5.26 -1.94 -17.91
C TYR A 22 -6.61 -1.27 -18.22
N TRP A 23 -7.38 -0.88 -17.19
CA TRP A 23 -8.67 -0.22 -17.36
C TRP A 23 -8.56 1.31 -17.58
N PHE A 24 -7.43 1.92 -17.23
CA PHE A 24 -7.29 3.37 -17.21
C PHE A 24 -6.15 3.83 -18.11
N PRO A 25 -6.30 4.99 -18.79
CA PRO A 25 -5.24 5.58 -19.59
C PRO A 25 -4.05 6.03 -18.73
N LYS A 26 -2.86 6.15 -19.34
CA LYS A 26 -1.63 6.56 -18.65
C LYS A 26 -1.77 7.88 -17.89
N SER A 27 -2.57 8.80 -18.41
CA SER A 27 -2.83 10.10 -17.77
C SER A 27 -3.56 9.99 -16.43
N LYS A 28 -4.37 8.94 -16.23
CA LYS A 28 -5.20 8.73 -15.01
C LYS A 28 -4.70 7.59 -14.12
N GLN A 29 -3.51 7.07 -14.35
CA GLN A 29 -2.94 5.96 -13.57
C GLN A 29 -2.77 6.31 -12.09
N GLY A 30 -2.34 7.53 -11.78
CA GLY A 30 -2.18 7.99 -10.41
C GLY A 30 -3.50 7.97 -9.64
N VAL A 31 -4.58 8.52 -10.22
CA VAL A 31 -5.92 8.49 -9.61
C VAL A 31 -6.41 7.04 -9.46
N ALA A 32 -6.34 6.24 -10.52
CA ALA A 32 -6.87 4.88 -10.52
C ALA A 32 -6.18 4.01 -9.45
N LEU A 33 -4.85 4.00 -9.44
CA LEU A 33 -4.07 3.21 -8.50
C LEU A 33 -4.05 3.81 -7.08
N GLY A 34 -4.20 5.13 -6.99
CA GLY A 34 -4.42 5.83 -5.73
C GLY A 34 -5.73 5.41 -5.06
N ILE A 35 -6.83 5.35 -5.82
CA ILE A 35 -8.13 4.87 -5.32
C ILE A 35 -8.05 3.38 -4.97
N TYR A 36 -7.54 2.55 -5.87
CA TYR A 36 -7.39 1.11 -5.64
C TYR A 36 -6.63 0.82 -4.35
N GLY A 37 -5.42 1.36 -4.22
CA GLY A 37 -4.59 1.13 -3.05
C GLY A 37 -5.07 1.90 -1.81
N GLY A 38 -5.63 3.11 -1.97
CA GLY A 38 -6.15 3.92 -0.87
C GLY A 38 -7.36 3.27 -0.21
N VAL A 39 -8.36 2.86 -1.00
CA VAL A 39 -9.55 2.17 -0.47
C VAL A 39 -9.17 0.83 0.17
N GLY A 40 -8.28 0.06 -0.48
CA GLY A 40 -7.78 -1.20 0.10
C GLY A 40 -7.07 -1.01 1.44
N ASN A 41 -6.30 0.06 1.57
CA ASN A 41 -5.56 0.37 2.80
C ASN A 41 -6.42 0.98 3.93
N LEU A 42 -7.70 1.31 3.69
CA LEU A 42 -8.61 1.69 4.77
C LEU A 42 -8.90 0.53 5.74
N ALA A 43 -8.84 -0.71 5.23
CA ALA A 43 -9.17 -1.89 6.02
C ALA A 43 -8.38 -2.00 7.33
N PRO A 44 -7.03 -1.90 7.37
CA PRO A 44 -6.28 -1.94 8.63
C PRO A 44 -6.76 -0.93 9.67
N GLY A 45 -7.03 0.32 9.24
CA GLY A 45 -7.53 1.37 10.12
C GLY A 45 -8.93 1.09 10.64
N ILE A 46 -9.86 0.69 9.77
CA ILE A 46 -11.23 0.34 10.14
C ILE A 46 -11.22 -0.85 11.12
N PHE A 47 -10.46 -1.89 10.83
CA PHE A 47 -10.42 -3.09 11.69
C PHE A 47 -9.67 -2.87 13.00
N ALA A 48 -8.70 -1.94 13.05
CA ALA A 48 -8.08 -1.52 14.31
C ALA A 48 -9.11 -0.89 15.28
N LEU A 49 -10.19 -0.30 14.76
CA LEU A 49 -11.32 0.19 15.57
C LEU A 49 -12.37 -0.89 15.83
N LEU A 50 -12.80 -1.60 14.79
CA LEU A 50 -13.93 -2.54 14.88
C LEU A 50 -13.63 -3.77 15.73
N ILE A 51 -12.42 -4.33 15.62
CA ILE A 51 -12.09 -5.58 16.32
C ILE A 51 -12.15 -5.41 17.84
N PRO A 52 -11.39 -4.47 18.47
CA PRO A 52 -11.40 -4.36 19.94
C PRO A 52 -12.69 -3.79 20.50
N ASN A 53 -13.43 -2.97 19.75
CA ASN A 53 -14.61 -2.27 20.28
C ASN A 53 -15.93 -2.99 19.97
N LEU A 54 -16.01 -3.78 18.92
CA LEU A 54 -17.24 -4.43 18.47
C LEU A 54 -17.10 -5.95 18.38
N ALA A 55 -16.15 -6.44 17.58
CA ALA A 55 -16.09 -7.86 17.26
C ALA A 55 -15.70 -8.71 18.48
N LEU A 56 -14.64 -8.38 19.20
CA LEU A 56 -14.19 -9.12 20.36
C LEU A 56 -15.21 -9.13 21.51
N PRO A 57 -15.83 -7.99 21.90
CA PRO A 57 -16.83 -8.01 22.97
C PRO A 57 -18.09 -8.79 22.64
N LEU A 58 -18.53 -8.78 21.35
CA LEU A 58 -19.78 -9.43 20.95
C LEU A 58 -19.62 -10.90 20.56
N LEU A 59 -18.51 -11.25 19.89
CA LEU A 59 -18.32 -12.54 19.24
C LEU A 59 -17.17 -13.37 19.85
N GLY A 60 -16.37 -12.76 20.71
CA GLY A 60 -15.13 -13.37 21.17
C GLY A 60 -14.12 -13.54 20.02
N LEU A 61 -12.95 -14.10 20.33
CA LEU A 61 -11.89 -14.31 19.35
C LEU A 61 -12.28 -15.28 18.22
N PRO A 62 -12.82 -16.48 18.51
CA PRO A 62 -13.24 -17.43 17.45
C PRO A 62 -14.35 -16.86 16.55
N GLY A 63 -15.35 -16.19 17.14
CA GLY A 63 -16.45 -15.58 16.38
C GLY A 63 -15.99 -14.45 15.48
N SER A 64 -14.99 -13.66 15.89
CA SER A 64 -14.39 -12.62 15.07
C SER A 64 -13.69 -13.21 13.83
N TYR A 65 -12.96 -14.32 13.96
CA TYR A 65 -12.38 -15.02 12.82
C TYR A 65 -13.43 -15.63 11.89
N LEU A 66 -14.52 -16.17 12.45
CA LEU A 66 -15.62 -16.72 11.66
C LEU A 66 -16.34 -15.61 10.85
N ALA A 67 -16.62 -14.50 11.47
CA ALA A 67 -17.21 -13.34 10.78
C ALA A 67 -16.33 -12.83 9.63
N TRP A 68 -15.01 -12.80 9.85
CA TRP A 68 -14.05 -12.47 8.79
C TRP A 68 -14.04 -13.47 7.66
N LEU A 69 -14.10 -14.75 7.95
CA LEU A 69 -14.17 -15.81 6.95
C LEU A 69 -15.43 -15.69 6.09
N ILE A 70 -16.59 -15.43 6.71
CA ILE A 70 -17.86 -15.23 5.99
C ILE A 70 -17.74 -14.02 5.07
N PHE A 71 -17.18 -12.90 5.55
CA PHE A 71 -16.95 -11.70 4.75
C PHE A 71 -16.08 -11.98 3.52
N LEU A 72 -14.99 -12.74 3.68
CA LEU A 72 -14.12 -13.14 2.58
C LEU A 72 -14.83 -14.03 1.56
N ILE A 73 -15.63 -15.00 2.01
CA ILE A 73 -16.41 -15.89 1.13
C ILE A 73 -17.40 -15.06 0.31
N VAL A 74 -18.17 -14.21 0.97
CA VAL A 74 -19.16 -13.33 0.30
C VAL A 74 -18.46 -12.41 -0.72
N GLY A 75 -17.37 -11.75 -0.33
CA GLY A 75 -16.59 -10.91 -1.22
C GLY A 75 -16.03 -11.67 -2.43
N THR A 76 -15.55 -12.89 -2.21
CA THR A 76 -15.05 -13.76 -3.30
C THR A 76 -16.16 -14.15 -4.27
N VAL A 77 -17.32 -14.53 -3.76
CA VAL A 77 -18.50 -14.88 -4.61
C VAL A 77 -18.95 -13.68 -5.42
N ILE A 78 -19.01 -12.49 -4.81
CA ILE A 78 -19.34 -11.25 -5.51
C ILE A 78 -18.32 -10.98 -6.62
N TYR A 79 -17.01 -11.09 -6.30
CA TYR A 79 -15.95 -10.86 -7.27
C TYR A 79 -16.02 -11.83 -8.46
N ILE A 80 -16.27 -13.12 -8.22
CA ILE A 80 -16.44 -14.12 -9.30
C ILE A 80 -17.60 -13.77 -10.22
N LYS A 81 -18.71 -13.23 -9.68
CA LYS A 81 -19.89 -12.90 -10.47
C LYS A 81 -19.78 -11.57 -11.23
N ILE A 82 -19.11 -10.57 -10.66
CA ILE A 82 -19.10 -9.20 -11.19
C ILE A 82 -17.74 -8.85 -11.79
N GLY A 83 -16.65 -9.51 -11.33
CA GLY A 83 -15.29 -9.21 -11.77
C GLY A 83 -15.09 -9.48 -13.25
N GLN A 84 -14.59 -8.47 -13.98
CA GLN A 84 -14.27 -8.56 -15.39
C GLN A 84 -12.84 -8.16 -15.64
N ASN A 85 -12.20 -8.76 -16.62
CA ASN A 85 -10.90 -8.33 -17.12
C ASN A 85 -11.04 -7.14 -18.07
N ALA A 86 -9.96 -6.38 -18.28
CA ALA A 86 -9.93 -5.30 -19.26
C ALA A 86 -10.24 -5.81 -20.68
N TRP A 87 -10.69 -4.93 -21.54
CA TRP A 87 -11.24 -5.26 -22.87
C TRP A 87 -10.37 -6.18 -23.70
N TYR A 88 -9.06 -5.94 -23.72
CA TYR A 88 -8.11 -6.82 -24.43
C TYR A 88 -8.25 -8.30 -24.02
N PHE A 89 -8.31 -8.58 -22.73
CA PHE A 89 -8.42 -9.96 -22.24
C PHE A 89 -9.78 -10.56 -22.57
N GLN A 90 -10.85 -9.77 -22.47
CA GLN A 90 -12.20 -10.23 -22.83
C GLN A 90 -12.31 -10.58 -24.34
N LEU A 91 -11.63 -9.81 -25.19
CA LEU A 91 -11.61 -10.08 -26.64
C LEU A 91 -10.79 -11.35 -26.95
N VAL A 92 -9.64 -11.52 -26.29
CA VAL A 92 -8.83 -12.73 -26.44
C VAL A 92 -9.57 -13.97 -25.93
N ASP A 93 -10.28 -13.88 -24.81
CA ASP A 93 -11.10 -14.97 -24.26
C ASP A 93 -12.27 -15.36 -25.20
N LYS A 94 -12.74 -14.43 -26.02
CA LYS A 94 -13.74 -14.70 -27.10
C LYS A 94 -13.11 -15.29 -28.36
N GLY A 95 -11.81 -15.59 -28.37
CA GLY A 95 -11.11 -16.22 -29.49
C GLY A 95 -10.53 -15.27 -30.53
N ILE A 96 -10.57 -13.96 -30.30
CA ILE A 96 -9.98 -12.98 -31.22
C ILE A 96 -8.44 -13.03 -31.10
N ASN A 97 -7.75 -12.93 -32.22
CA ASN A 97 -6.28 -12.90 -32.26
C ASN A 97 -5.73 -11.75 -31.40
N LYS A 98 -4.59 -11.98 -30.73
CA LYS A 98 -3.98 -11.01 -29.81
C LYS A 98 -3.70 -9.64 -30.43
N ASP A 99 -3.24 -9.60 -31.68
CA ASP A 99 -2.93 -8.34 -32.37
C ASP A 99 -4.21 -7.60 -32.76
N GLU A 100 -5.21 -8.30 -33.25
CA GLU A 100 -6.52 -7.76 -33.56
C GLU A 100 -7.26 -7.31 -32.30
N ALA A 101 -7.25 -8.12 -31.24
CA ALA A 101 -7.83 -7.77 -29.94
C ALA A 101 -7.19 -6.49 -29.33
N LYS A 102 -5.88 -6.30 -29.54
CA LYS A 102 -5.18 -5.09 -29.13
C LYS A 102 -5.60 -3.88 -29.93
N GLU A 103 -5.77 -4.04 -31.25
CA GLU A 103 -6.21 -2.96 -32.13
C GLU A 103 -7.64 -2.53 -31.79
N ILE A 104 -8.58 -3.46 -31.64
CA ILE A 104 -9.96 -3.20 -31.24
C ILE A 104 -10.01 -2.55 -29.86
N ALA A 105 -9.31 -3.11 -28.86
CA ALA A 105 -9.29 -2.57 -27.51
C ALA A 105 -8.73 -1.14 -27.45
N SER A 106 -7.75 -0.82 -28.31
CA SER A 106 -7.19 0.52 -28.39
C SER A 106 -8.14 1.49 -29.10
N LYS A 107 -8.68 1.11 -30.27
CA LYS A 107 -9.48 2.01 -31.11
C LYS A 107 -10.89 2.23 -30.59
N GLU A 108 -11.57 1.16 -30.17
CA GLU A 108 -12.97 1.24 -29.77
C GLU A 108 -13.15 1.53 -28.26
N TYR A 109 -12.26 1.01 -27.42
CA TYR A 109 -12.39 1.14 -25.96
C TYR A 109 -11.34 2.03 -25.30
N GLY A 110 -10.40 2.61 -26.09
CA GLY A 110 -9.40 3.53 -25.59
C GLY A 110 -8.39 2.91 -24.60
N GLN A 111 -8.19 1.58 -24.66
CA GLN A 111 -7.20 0.91 -23.80
C GLN A 111 -5.79 1.23 -24.30
N GLU A 112 -4.96 1.83 -23.43
CA GLU A 112 -3.59 2.24 -23.77
C GLU A 112 -2.51 1.27 -23.30
N LEU A 113 -2.83 0.46 -22.28
CA LEU A 113 -1.88 -0.46 -21.64
C LEU A 113 -2.25 -1.91 -21.96
N PHE A 114 -1.26 -2.65 -22.40
CA PHE A 114 -1.40 -4.05 -22.81
C PHE A 114 -0.31 -4.90 -22.16
N PRO A 115 -0.58 -6.19 -21.86
CA PRO A 115 0.44 -7.10 -21.39
C PRO A 115 1.51 -7.31 -22.46
N LYS A 116 2.77 -7.23 -22.06
CA LYS A 116 3.91 -7.53 -22.93
C LYS A 116 4.59 -8.80 -22.42
N GLY A 117 4.56 -9.87 -23.21
CA GLY A 117 5.24 -11.12 -22.89
C GLY A 117 4.65 -11.93 -21.74
N LYS A 118 5.39 -12.96 -21.33
CA LYS A 118 5.02 -13.80 -20.18
C LYS A 118 5.37 -13.09 -18.87
N ALA A 119 4.66 -13.38 -17.78
CA ALA A 119 4.91 -12.79 -16.47
C ALA A 119 6.36 -12.97 -15.99
N SER A 120 6.95 -14.14 -16.21
CA SER A 120 8.36 -14.42 -15.87
C SER A 120 9.35 -13.57 -16.67
N GLU A 121 9.08 -13.33 -17.95
CA GLU A 121 9.94 -12.49 -18.81
C GLU A 121 9.88 -11.02 -18.37
N THR A 122 8.69 -10.51 -18.08
CA THR A 122 8.53 -9.13 -17.60
C THR A 122 9.16 -8.90 -16.22
N LEU A 123 9.13 -9.92 -15.33
CA LEU A 123 9.85 -9.89 -14.05
C LEU A 123 11.36 -9.82 -14.27
N LEU A 124 11.92 -10.63 -15.19
CA LEU A 124 13.36 -10.63 -15.47
C LEU A 124 13.81 -9.32 -16.15
N ILE A 125 13.03 -8.81 -17.10
CA ILE A 125 13.35 -7.54 -17.78
C ILE A 125 13.34 -6.39 -16.77
N SER A 126 12.29 -6.28 -15.95
CA SER A 126 12.18 -5.21 -14.95
C SER A 126 13.24 -5.31 -13.86
N ALA A 127 13.67 -6.52 -13.48
CA ALA A 127 14.75 -6.72 -12.50
C ALA A 127 16.11 -6.17 -12.96
N LYS A 128 16.34 -6.06 -14.27
CA LYS A 128 17.57 -5.46 -14.84
C LYS A 128 17.58 -3.94 -14.79
N SER A 129 16.41 -3.30 -14.61
CA SER A 129 16.30 -1.85 -14.55
C SER A 129 16.58 -1.33 -13.14
N TRP A 130 17.58 -0.47 -12.98
CA TRP A 130 17.88 0.20 -11.71
C TRP A 130 16.68 1.03 -11.19
N LYS A 131 15.86 1.56 -12.11
CA LYS A 131 14.66 2.33 -11.77
C LYS A 131 13.65 1.49 -11.00
N THR A 132 13.53 0.19 -11.33
CA THR A 132 12.69 -0.74 -10.57
C THR A 132 13.14 -0.81 -9.12
N TRP A 133 14.44 -0.96 -8.87
CA TRP A 133 14.99 -1.08 -7.52
C TRP A 133 14.90 0.22 -6.72
N ALA A 134 15.08 1.35 -7.37
CA ALA A 134 14.84 2.66 -6.74
C ALA A 134 13.38 2.79 -6.27
N LEU A 135 12.42 2.41 -7.12
CA LEU A 135 10.99 2.44 -6.77
C LEU A 135 10.63 1.38 -5.71
N VAL A 136 11.29 0.20 -5.73
CA VAL A 136 11.17 -0.82 -4.66
C VAL A 136 11.60 -0.21 -3.32
N PHE A 137 12.76 0.45 -3.27
CA PHE A 137 13.27 1.05 -2.03
C PHE A 137 12.35 2.16 -1.50
N ILE A 138 11.87 3.02 -2.38
CA ILE A 138 10.91 4.06 -2.01
C ILE A 138 9.62 3.43 -1.46
N TYR A 139 9.08 2.41 -2.14
CA TYR A 139 7.84 1.76 -1.70
C TYR A 139 8.03 0.90 -0.44
N PHE A 140 9.22 0.33 -0.26
CA PHE A 140 9.62 -0.34 0.98
C PHE A 140 9.57 0.62 2.19
N THR A 141 10.09 1.84 2.01
CA THR A 141 10.07 2.85 3.07
C THR A 141 8.67 3.41 3.30
N THR A 142 7.89 3.66 2.24
CA THR A 142 6.59 4.33 2.35
C THR A 142 5.45 3.36 2.63
N PHE A 143 5.27 2.34 1.81
CA PHE A 143 4.20 1.35 2.02
C PHE A 143 4.58 0.29 3.07
N GLY A 144 5.80 -0.22 2.99
CA GLY A 144 6.34 -1.10 4.02
C GLY A 144 6.38 -0.40 5.37
N GLY A 145 6.81 0.87 5.40
CA GLY A 145 6.76 1.73 6.58
C GLY A 145 5.35 1.93 7.10
N PHE A 146 4.37 2.16 6.24
CA PHE A 146 2.96 2.25 6.62
C PHE A 146 2.48 0.98 7.34
N LEU A 147 2.78 -0.19 6.80
CA LEU A 147 2.43 -1.47 7.43
C LEU A 147 3.15 -1.66 8.77
N ALA A 148 4.45 -1.37 8.81
CA ALA A 148 5.27 -1.46 10.01
C ALA A 148 4.73 -0.57 11.14
N LEU A 149 4.43 0.68 10.83
CA LEU A 149 3.94 1.66 11.79
C LEU A 149 2.51 1.36 12.26
N THR A 150 1.65 0.84 11.38
CA THR A 150 0.31 0.39 11.78
C THR A 150 0.39 -0.73 12.84
N GLY A 151 1.39 -1.61 12.74
CA GLY A 151 1.65 -2.63 13.76
C GLY A 151 2.38 -2.10 15.01
N TRP A 152 3.22 -1.07 14.86
CA TRP A 152 4.04 -0.50 15.92
C TRP A 152 3.26 0.45 16.84
N PHE A 153 2.40 1.29 16.29
CA PHE A 153 1.70 2.36 16.99
C PHE A 153 0.88 1.92 18.19
N PRO A 154 0.13 0.80 18.22
CA PRO A 154 -0.60 0.41 19.42
C PRO A 154 0.32 0.29 20.63
N ASN A 155 1.46 -0.38 20.49
CA ASN A 155 2.44 -0.53 21.57
C ASN A 155 3.13 0.80 21.91
N TYR A 156 3.47 1.61 20.90
CA TYR A 156 4.04 2.95 21.11
C TYR A 156 3.13 3.83 21.95
N TRP A 157 1.85 3.91 21.64
CA TRP A 157 0.90 4.73 22.39
C TRP A 157 0.65 4.21 23.79
N MET A 158 0.52 2.89 23.95
CA MET A 158 0.25 2.28 25.25
C MET A 158 1.49 2.34 26.16
N THR A 159 2.67 2.03 25.64
CA THR A 159 3.87 1.90 26.46
C THR A 159 4.57 3.22 26.64
N TYR A 160 4.78 4.00 25.55
CA TYR A 160 5.55 5.26 25.61
C TYR A 160 4.74 6.43 26.17
N PHE A 161 3.44 6.52 25.88
CA PHE A 161 2.56 7.56 26.41
C PHE A 161 1.61 7.11 27.51
N GLY A 162 1.62 5.84 27.88
CA GLY A 162 0.75 5.31 28.95
C GLY A 162 -0.73 5.32 28.62
N LEU A 163 -1.11 5.36 27.32
CA LEU A 163 -2.50 5.44 26.92
C LEU A 163 -3.22 4.09 27.02
N ASN A 164 -4.52 4.14 27.27
CA ASN A 164 -5.33 2.93 27.25
C ASN A 164 -5.48 2.37 25.82
N MET A 165 -5.82 1.09 25.70
CA MET A 165 -5.93 0.37 24.44
C MET A 165 -6.91 1.02 23.45
N LYS A 166 -8.02 1.61 23.94
CA LYS A 166 -9.02 2.25 23.08
C LYS A 166 -8.47 3.50 22.39
N VAL A 167 -7.78 4.35 23.15
CA VAL A 167 -7.17 5.59 22.61
C VAL A 167 -5.99 5.24 21.70
N ALA A 168 -5.16 4.28 22.07
CA ALA A 168 -4.06 3.79 21.24
C ALA A 168 -4.56 3.24 19.90
N GLY A 169 -5.65 2.46 19.93
CA GLY A 169 -6.33 1.98 18.72
C GLY A 169 -6.89 3.12 17.86
N LEU A 170 -7.50 4.14 18.48
CA LEU A 170 -8.02 5.31 17.77
C LEU A 170 -6.92 6.09 17.04
N LEU A 171 -5.79 6.36 17.70
CA LEU A 171 -4.66 7.08 17.10
C LEU A 171 -4.01 6.27 15.96
N THR A 172 -3.90 4.96 16.15
CA THR A 172 -3.41 4.06 15.10
C THR A 172 -4.35 4.04 13.89
N ALA A 173 -5.65 3.99 14.15
CA ALA A 173 -6.66 4.05 13.10
C ALA A 173 -6.64 5.41 12.37
N LEU A 174 -6.49 6.52 13.10
CA LEU A 174 -6.34 7.86 12.52
C LEU A 174 -5.18 7.90 11.53
N TYR A 175 -4.00 7.39 11.92
CA TYR A 175 -2.84 7.29 11.04
C TYR A 175 -3.16 6.46 9.78
N SER A 176 -3.71 5.27 9.95
CA SER A 176 -3.96 4.36 8.84
C SER A 176 -5.02 4.90 7.86
N ILE A 177 -6.11 5.47 8.39
CA ILE A 177 -7.18 6.07 7.59
C ILE A 177 -6.66 7.32 6.87
N LEU A 178 -5.92 8.19 7.55
CA LEU A 178 -5.37 9.40 6.95
C LEU A 178 -4.38 9.05 5.83
N THR A 179 -3.48 8.09 6.05
CA THR A 179 -2.54 7.60 5.02
C THR A 179 -3.30 7.07 3.80
N SER A 180 -4.40 6.36 4.01
CA SER A 180 -5.22 5.79 2.94
C SER A 180 -5.96 6.87 2.14
N LEU A 181 -6.53 7.85 2.81
CA LEU A 181 -7.22 8.98 2.16
C LEU A 181 -6.24 9.88 1.40
N THR A 182 -5.09 10.18 2.01
CA THR A 182 -4.06 10.98 1.34
C THR A 182 -3.45 10.27 0.14
N ARG A 183 -3.44 8.93 0.11
CA ARG A 183 -3.07 8.15 -1.06
C ARG A 183 -4.01 8.40 -2.24
N ILE A 184 -5.32 8.47 -2.01
CA ILE A 184 -6.31 8.77 -3.05
C ILE A 184 -6.07 10.17 -3.64
N TYR A 185 -5.86 11.16 -2.76
CA TYR A 185 -5.55 12.52 -3.16
C TYR A 185 -4.19 12.62 -3.86
N GLY A 186 -3.20 11.90 -3.34
CA GLY A 186 -1.84 11.84 -3.89
C GLY A 186 -1.81 11.35 -5.34
N GLY A 187 -2.72 10.45 -5.71
CA GLY A 187 -2.90 10.02 -7.09
C GLY A 187 -3.27 11.17 -8.04
N LYS A 188 -4.19 12.05 -7.61
CA LYS A 188 -4.56 13.26 -8.38
C LYS A 188 -3.39 14.24 -8.50
N VAL A 189 -2.65 14.43 -7.41
CA VAL A 189 -1.48 15.31 -7.38
C VAL A 189 -0.39 14.78 -8.31
N ALA A 190 -0.14 13.47 -8.28
CA ALA A 190 0.85 12.82 -9.14
C ALA A 190 0.46 12.86 -10.63
N ASP A 191 -0.83 12.76 -10.95
CA ASP A 191 -1.30 12.90 -12.34
C ASP A 191 -1.12 14.32 -12.86
N LYS A 192 -1.26 15.34 -12.01
CA LYS A 192 -1.14 16.76 -12.37
C LYS A 192 0.31 17.25 -12.43
N ASN A 193 1.12 16.90 -11.44
CA ASN A 193 2.46 17.47 -11.23
C ASN A 193 3.60 16.53 -11.64
N GLY A 194 3.27 15.29 -12.03
CA GLY A 194 4.24 14.22 -12.27
C GLY A 194 4.54 13.39 -11.03
N GLY A 195 4.85 12.12 -11.26
CA GLY A 195 5.10 11.16 -10.18
C GLY A 195 6.39 11.46 -9.41
N GLU A 196 7.44 11.85 -10.11
CA GLU A 196 8.77 12.09 -9.55
C GLU A 196 8.77 13.26 -8.55
N ILE A 197 8.27 14.41 -8.96
CA ILE A 197 8.20 15.62 -8.10
C ILE A 197 7.30 15.35 -6.90
N THR A 198 6.14 14.72 -7.14
CA THR A 198 5.20 14.37 -6.07
C THR A 198 5.85 13.43 -5.06
N THR A 199 6.65 12.44 -5.52
CA THR A 199 7.37 11.52 -4.63
C THR A 199 8.41 12.25 -3.80
N ILE A 200 9.24 13.12 -4.40
CA ILE A 200 10.29 13.86 -3.69
C ILE A 200 9.68 14.73 -2.59
N VAL A 201 8.66 15.51 -2.92
CA VAL A 201 7.99 16.38 -1.93
C VAL A 201 7.37 15.55 -0.81
N SER A 202 6.72 14.43 -1.14
CA SER A 202 6.09 13.55 -0.16
C SER A 202 7.09 12.90 0.78
N LEU A 203 8.25 12.47 0.26
CA LEU A 203 9.35 11.93 1.07
C LEU A 203 9.92 13.00 2.00
N GLY A 204 10.04 14.26 1.55
CA GLY A 204 10.43 15.38 2.41
C GLY A 204 9.45 15.59 3.56
N ILE A 205 8.13 15.53 3.30
CA ILE A 205 7.11 15.62 4.35
C ILE A 205 7.22 14.43 5.32
N ALA A 206 7.40 13.21 4.79
CA ALA A 206 7.57 12.03 5.63
C ALA A 206 8.82 12.11 6.51
N LEU A 207 9.94 12.60 5.97
CA LEU A 207 11.18 12.81 6.71
C LEU A 207 10.97 13.80 7.88
N ILE A 208 10.30 14.93 7.66
CA ILE A 208 9.98 15.87 8.74
C ILE A 208 9.10 15.18 9.80
N GLY A 209 8.12 14.38 9.38
CA GLY A 209 7.29 13.58 10.28
C GLY A 209 8.11 12.57 11.10
N ALA A 210 9.06 11.88 10.49
CA ALA A 210 9.96 10.94 11.15
C ALA A 210 10.86 11.65 12.17
N ILE A 211 11.39 12.82 11.84
CA ILE A 211 12.17 13.68 12.77
C ILE A 211 11.29 14.07 13.97
N CYS A 212 10.07 14.55 13.74
CA CYS A 212 9.15 14.90 14.81
C CYS A 212 8.88 13.69 15.74
N MET A 213 8.66 12.50 15.18
CA MET A 213 8.44 11.28 15.96
C MET A 213 9.68 10.82 16.72
N THR A 214 10.86 10.95 16.13
CA THR A 214 12.13 10.58 16.77
C THR A 214 12.42 11.41 18.03
N PHE A 215 12.05 12.69 17.99
CA PHE A 215 12.24 13.62 19.11
C PHE A 215 10.95 13.88 19.90
N ALA A 216 9.91 13.06 19.71
CA ALA A 216 8.63 13.23 20.36
C ALA A 216 8.72 12.98 21.87
N SER A 217 8.88 14.02 22.65
CA SER A 217 8.77 14.02 24.12
C SER A 217 7.37 14.40 24.61
N THR A 218 6.55 15.00 23.74
CA THR A 218 5.18 15.42 24.03
C THR A 218 4.18 14.79 23.10
N MET A 219 2.97 14.58 23.59
CA MET A 219 1.86 14.05 22.79
C MET A 219 1.55 14.90 21.57
N THR A 220 1.64 16.25 21.70
CA THR A 220 1.38 17.16 20.58
C THR A 220 2.38 16.97 19.46
N LEU A 221 3.68 16.85 19.76
CA LEU A 221 4.72 16.63 18.75
C LEU A 221 4.55 15.26 18.08
N ALA A 222 4.19 14.23 18.84
CA ALA A 222 3.90 12.91 18.31
C ALA A 222 2.69 12.94 17.34
N ILE A 223 1.60 13.66 17.68
CA ILE A 223 0.43 13.79 16.81
C ILE A 223 0.79 14.54 15.52
N ILE A 224 1.57 15.61 15.59
CA ILE A 224 2.07 16.32 14.40
C ILE A 224 2.90 15.35 13.54
N GLY A 225 3.81 14.60 14.17
CA GLY A 225 4.66 13.63 13.49
C GLY A 225 3.88 12.55 12.74
N ILE A 226 2.87 11.94 13.36
CA ILE A 226 2.05 10.91 12.69
C ILE A 226 1.21 11.47 11.54
N ILE A 227 0.73 12.71 11.65
CA ILE A 227 -0.01 13.37 10.57
C ILE A 227 0.91 13.60 9.36
N LEU A 228 2.11 14.12 9.59
CA LEU A 228 3.09 14.32 8.51
C LEU A 228 3.53 13.01 7.88
N LEU A 229 3.81 11.97 8.69
CA LEU A 229 4.10 10.63 8.18
C LEU A 229 2.94 10.07 7.34
N ALA A 230 1.70 10.21 7.83
CA ALA A 230 0.52 9.74 7.11
C ALA A 230 0.35 10.43 5.75
N ILE A 231 0.52 11.75 5.70
CA ILE A 231 0.42 12.52 4.46
C ILE A 231 1.57 12.14 3.51
N GLY A 232 2.81 12.18 3.98
CA GLY A 232 3.97 11.91 3.16
C GLY A 232 3.97 10.49 2.60
N MET A 233 3.77 9.47 3.45
CA MET A 233 3.72 8.06 3.01
C MET A 233 2.51 7.78 2.11
N GLY A 234 1.33 8.33 2.44
CA GLY A 234 0.13 8.14 1.64
C GLY A 234 0.28 8.68 0.23
N VAL A 235 0.73 9.92 0.08
CA VAL A 235 0.92 10.55 -1.24
C VAL A 235 2.03 9.83 -2.03
N ALA A 236 3.17 9.50 -1.41
CA ALA A 236 4.26 8.78 -2.06
C ALA A 236 3.82 7.39 -2.57
N ASN A 237 2.99 6.67 -1.82
CA ASN A 237 2.46 5.37 -2.22
C ASN A 237 1.65 5.39 -3.53
N ALA A 238 0.97 6.49 -3.83
CA ALA A 238 0.28 6.66 -5.11
C ALA A 238 1.26 7.10 -6.21
N ALA A 239 2.16 8.05 -5.89
CA ALA A 239 3.09 8.63 -6.84
C ALA A 239 4.07 7.61 -7.42
N VAL A 240 4.54 6.65 -6.62
CA VAL A 240 5.42 5.55 -7.07
C VAL A 240 4.80 4.79 -8.25
N PHE A 241 3.55 4.40 -8.18
CA PHE A 241 2.90 3.67 -9.27
C PHE A 241 2.60 4.52 -10.50
N LYS A 242 2.51 5.85 -10.34
CA LYS A 242 2.43 6.78 -11.49
C LYS A 242 3.73 6.81 -12.29
N ILE A 243 4.88 6.59 -11.64
CA ILE A 243 6.20 6.59 -12.29
C ILE A 243 6.40 5.31 -13.11
N VAL A 244 5.89 4.16 -12.67
CA VAL A 244 6.18 2.84 -13.25
C VAL A 244 5.97 2.77 -14.76
N PRO A 245 4.85 3.22 -15.35
CA PRO A 245 4.61 3.14 -16.80
C PRO A 245 5.62 3.93 -17.64
N ASN A 246 6.20 4.99 -17.07
CA ASN A 246 7.20 5.82 -17.74
C ASN A 246 8.63 5.31 -17.50
N ALA A 247 8.89 4.79 -16.30
CA ALA A 247 10.21 4.31 -15.91
C ALA A 247 10.58 2.97 -16.54
N VAL A 248 9.61 2.04 -16.64
CA VAL A 248 9.79 0.68 -17.14
C VAL A 248 8.64 0.28 -18.07
N PRO A 249 8.47 0.97 -19.22
CA PRO A 249 7.32 0.77 -20.13
C PRO A 249 7.30 -0.64 -20.76
N GLU A 250 8.45 -1.29 -20.83
CA GLU A 250 8.62 -2.59 -21.47
C GLU A 250 8.12 -3.74 -20.57
N ALA A 251 8.19 -3.56 -19.23
CA ALA A 251 7.91 -4.59 -18.25
C ALA A 251 7.15 -4.04 -17.02
N MET A 252 6.13 -3.22 -17.25
CA MET A 252 5.34 -2.55 -16.21
C MET A 252 4.75 -3.53 -15.18
N GLY A 253 4.20 -4.66 -15.64
CA GLY A 253 3.63 -5.68 -14.76
C GLY A 253 4.69 -6.30 -13.84
N GLY A 254 5.86 -6.64 -14.39
CA GLY A 254 6.99 -7.16 -13.62
C GLY A 254 7.54 -6.13 -12.62
N ALA A 255 7.71 -4.88 -13.05
CA ALA A 255 8.14 -3.79 -12.16
C ALA A 255 7.14 -3.56 -11.01
N SER A 256 5.84 -3.52 -11.30
CA SER A 256 4.79 -3.41 -10.27
C SER A 256 4.79 -4.59 -9.31
N GLY A 257 5.10 -5.80 -9.81
CA GLY A 257 5.26 -7.01 -8.99
C GLY A 257 6.41 -6.89 -7.99
N TRP A 258 7.60 -6.46 -8.44
CA TRP A 258 8.75 -6.21 -7.59
C TRP A 258 8.48 -5.12 -6.56
N ILE A 259 7.93 -3.98 -7.00
CA ILE A 259 7.63 -2.83 -6.14
C ILE A 259 6.61 -3.22 -5.07
N GLY A 260 5.50 -3.85 -5.47
CA GLY A 260 4.46 -4.25 -4.53
C GLY A 260 4.90 -5.36 -3.58
N GLY A 261 5.57 -6.39 -4.10
CA GLY A 261 6.01 -7.56 -3.32
C GLY A 261 7.14 -7.21 -2.35
N LEU A 262 8.27 -6.72 -2.88
CA LEU A 262 9.44 -6.41 -2.04
C LEU A 262 9.23 -5.13 -1.21
N GLY A 263 8.46 -4.17 -1.73
CA GLY A 263 8.09 -3.00 -0.95
C GLY A 263 7.29 -3.38 0.31
N ALA A 264 6.35 -4.31 0.20
CA ALA A 264 5.59 -4.78 1.36
C ALA A 264 6.45 -5.48 2.44
N LEU A 265 7.63 -6.05 2.08
CA LEU A 265 8.56 -6.63 3.05
C LEU A 265 9.04 -5.63 4.11
N GLY A 266 8.98 -4.32 3.83
CA GLY A 266 9.26 -3.29 4.81
C GLY A 266 8.39 -3.43 6.06
N GLY A 267 7.13 -3.85 5.91
CA GLY A 267 6.23 -4.13 7.02
C GLY A 267 6.72 -5.22 7.97
N PHE A 268 7.54 -6.15 7.47
CA PHE A 268 8.15 -7.21 8.26
C PHE A 268 9.57 -6.84 8.77
N LEU A 269 10.37 -6.18 7.95
CA LEU A 269 11.79 -5.92 8.26
C LEU A 269 12.00 -4.65 9.12
N ILE A 270 11.16 -3.63 8.95
CA ILE A 270 11.30 -2.37 9.70
C ILE A 270 11.04 -2.53 11.19
N PRO A 271 9.98 -3.23 11.68
CA PRO A 271 9.71 -3.34 13.11
C PRO A 271 10.85 -3.97 13.94
N PRO A 272 11.53 -5.05 13.50
CA PRO A 272 12.71 -5.55 14.21
C PRO A 272 13.86 -4.53 14.30
N VAL A 273 14.07 -3.73 13.24
CA VAL A 273 15.08 -2.67 13.25
C VAL A 273 14.69 -1.58 14.26
N MET A 274 13.42 -1.13 14.26
CA MET A 274 12.91 -0.19 15.26
C MET A 274 13.06 -0.76 16.68
N ALA A 275 12.74 -2.05 16.88
CA ALA A 275 12.87 -2.72 18.17
C ALA A 275 14.33 -2.79 18.67
N SER A 276 15.32 -2.78 17.77
CA SER A 276 16.73 -2.76 18.18
C SER A 276 17.10 -1.51 18.98
N PHE A 277 16.41 -0.39 18.77
CA PHE A 277 16.58 0.81 19.56
C PHE A 277 16.07 0.66 20.99
N LEU A 278 15.04 -0.18 21.23
CA LEU A 278 14.59 -0.50 22.59
C LEU A 278 15.68 -1.23 23.38
N ASN A 279 16.40 -2.15 22.74
CA ASN A 279 17.48 -2.88 23.36
C ASN A 279 18.69 -1.99 23.72
N ARG A 280 18.88 -0.89 22.95
CA ARG A 280 20.02 0.03 23.16
C ARG A 280 19.69 1.20 24.11
N SER A 281 18.50 1.77 23.97
CA SER A 281 18.12 3.02 24.65
C SER A 281 16.95 2.82 25.62
N GLY A 282 16.52 1.60 25.85
CA GLY A 282 15.40 1.29 26.74
C GLY A 282 14.12 2.02 26.29
N PHE A 283 13.46 2.69 27.23
CA PHE A 283 12.19 3.36 27.00
C PHE A 283 12.23 4.44 25.88
N ALA A 284 13.32 5.21 25.80
CA ALA A 284 13.52 6.19 24.75
C ALA A 284 13.61 5.57 23.33
N GLY A 285 13.94 4.29 23.25
CA GLY A 285 14.01 3.55 21.98
C GLY A 285 12.69 3.50 21.23
N TYR A 286 11.54 3.67 21.92
CA TYR A 286 10.24 3.73 21.25
C TYR A 286 10.13 4.91 20.28
N SER A 287 10.62 6.09 20.64
CA SER A 287 10.64 7.27 19.76
C SER A 287 11.87 7.26 18.84
N GLN A 288 13.04 6.87 19.33
CA GLN A 288 14.27 6.82 18.52
C GLN A 288 14.17 5.82 17.34
N GLY A 289 13.35 4.78 17.46
CA GLY A 289 13.08 3.85 16.37
C GLY A 289 12.54 4.49 15.09
N PHE A 290 11.91 5.68 15.18
CA PHE A 290 11.44 6.40 13.99
C PHE A 290 12.57 7.01 13.15
N SER A 291 13.81 7.05 13.66
CA SER A 291 14.99 7.44 12.87
C SER A 291 15.34 6.49 11.72
N VAL A 292 14.65 5.35 11.64
CA VAL A 292 14.77 4.40 10.52
C VAL A 292 14.17 4.96 9.22
N PHE A 293 13.28 5.95 9.32
CA PHE A 293 12.62 6.60 8.19
C PHE A 293 13.31 7.89 7.79
#